data_bf20a7290cb91c7039f30b5886bf5cb8
#
_entry.id   bf20a7290cb91c7039f30b5886bf5cb8
#
_cell.length_a   1.000
_cell.length_b   1.000
_cell.length_c   1.000
_cell.angle_alpha   90.00
_cell.angle_beta   90.00
_cell.angle_gamma   90.00
#
_symmetry.space_group_name_H-M   'P 1'
#
loop_
_entity.id
_entity.type
_entity.pdbx_description
1 polymer ?
#
loop_
_entity_poly.entity_id
_entity_poly.type
_entity_poly.pdbx_seq_one_letter_code
_entity_poly.pdbx_strand_id
1 'polypeptide(L)'
;MGELISSLEVFRKDYIEMPNLPTREEKDGSWISSQLMRAGFVGGEVKRLHLDSKYWVCTKKDFQNWIEWDWTNGKRYISEEYDCDNFAFSFKARCDRKIGINAVGLVIDYSGGHAYNLVVFSDVAPELFEPQNDSWKKKGQSSMFTLTSGYVIL
;
A
#
# COMPACT_ATOMS: atom_id res chain seq x y z
N MET A 1 -33.13 3.06 -10.99
CA MET A 1 -32.92 3.46 -9.57
C MET A 1 -31.58 2.97 -9.00
N GLY A 2 -31.08 1.80 -9.40
CA GLY A 2 -29.78 1.28 -8.91
C GLY A 2 -28.54 2.07 -9.34
N GLU A 3 -28.49 2.58 -10.57
CA GLU A 3 -27.33 3.35 -11.06
C GLU A 3 -27.21 4.74 -10.45
N LEU A 4 -28.33 5.36 -10.08
CA LEU A 4 -28.32 6.68 -9.38
C LEU A 4 -27.84 6.57 -7.93
N ILE A 5 -28.09 5.42 -7.28
CA ILE A 5 -27.65 5.18 -5.90
C ILE A 5 -26.13 4.94 -5.86
N SER A 6 -25.57 4.20 -6.83
CA SER A 6 -24.13 3.96 -6.91
C SER A 6 -23.35 5.25 -7.22
N SER A 7 -23.86 6.12 -8.10
CA SER A 7 -23.26 7.41 -8.37
C SER A 7 -23.36 8.36 -7.17
N LEU A 8 -24.44 8.32 -6.40
CA LEU A 8 -24.58 9.11 -5.18
C LEU A 8 -23.66 8.62 -4.05
N GLU A 9 -23.39 7.32 -3.96
CA GLU A 9 -22.42 6.78 -3.00
C GLU A 9 -20.97 7.15 -3.35
N VAL A 10 -20.61 7.14 -4.63
CA VAL A 10 -19.32 7.63 -5.12
C VAL A 10 -19.17 9.12 -4.84
N PHE A 11 -20.17 9.95 -5.14
CA PHE A 11 -20.19 11.36 -4.80
C PHE A 11 -20.13 11.62 -3.29
N ARG A 12 -20.73 10.76 -2.48
CA ARG A 12 -20.72 10.88 -1.03
C ARG A 12 -19.33 10.65 -0.43
N LYS A 13 -18.52 9.76 -1.00
CA LYS A 13 -17.12 9.57 -0.57
C LYS A 13 -16.24 10.79 -0.89
N ASP A 14 -16.48 11.48 -2.00
CA ASP A 14 -15.75 12.71 -2.35
C ASP A 14 -16.07 13.90 -1.42
N TYR A 15 -17.23 13.87 -0.76
CA TYR A 15 -17.68 14.91 0.19
C TYR A 15 -17.49 14.52 1.66
N ILE A 16 -17.04 13.29 1.96
CA ILE A 16 -16.66 12.91 3.32
C ILE A 16 -15.34 13.61 3.64
N GLU A 17 -15.36 14.43 4.66
CA GLU A 17 -14.17 15.10 5.16
C GLU A 17 -13.05 14.09 5.41
N MET A 18 -11.87 14.36 4.85
CA MET A 18 -10.70 13.50 5.07
C MET A 18 -10.45 13.39 6.58
N PRO A 19 -10.20 12.19 7.11
CA PRO A 19 -9.88 12.03 8.52
C PRO A 19 -8.65 12.87 8.89
N ASN A 20 -8.48 13.17 10.17
CA ASN A 20 -7.28 13.84 10.65
C ASN A 20 -6.03 13.16 10.12
N LEU A 21 -5.08 13.95 9.68
CA LEU A 21 -3.80 13.44 9.21
C LEU A 21 -3.15 12.60 10.32
N PRO A 22 -2.57 11.45 10.00
CA PRO A 22 -1.88 10.62 10.98
C PRO A 22 -0.69 11.37 11.59
N THR A 23 -0.42 11.13 12.86
CA THR A 23 0.84 11.56 13.46
C THR A 23 1.99 10.81 12.81
N ARG A 24 2.94 11.56 12.23
CA ARG A 24 4.03 11.00 11.46
C ARG A 24 5.33 11.02 12.24
N GLU A 25 6.13 9.97 12.06
CA GLU A 25 7.50 9.87 12.55
C GLU A 25 8.47 9.77 11.38
N GLU A 26 9.60 10.49 11.45
CA GLU A 26 10.67 10.35 10.46
C GLU A 26 11.55 9.15 10.81
N LYS A 27 11.86 8.33 9.82
CA LYS A 27 12.81 7.22 9.89
C LYS A 27 13.78 7.31 8.72
N ASP A 28 15.01 6.86 8.91
CA ASP A 28 15.98 6.79 7.82
C ASP A 28 15.83 5.48 7.00
N GLY A 29 16.49 5.46 5.84
CA GLY A 29 16.45 4.31 4.94
C GLY A 29 17.05 3.04 5.55
N SER A 30 17.97 3.13 6.51
CA SER A 30 18.57 1.98 7.17
C SER A 30 17.60 1.33 8.16
N TRP A 31 16.81 2.13 8.86
CA TRP A 31 15.74 1.65 9.71
C TRP A 31 14.68 0.90 8.88
N ILE A 32 14.25 1.48 7.76
CA ILE A 32 13.31 0.82 6.83
C ILE A 32 13.87 -0.52 6.35
N SER A 33 15.15 -0.56 5.92
CA SER A 33 15.80 -1.80 5.49
C SER A 33 15.76 -2.88 6.58
N SER A 34 16.04 -2.50 7.81
CA SER A 34 16.01 -3.41 8.96
C SER A 34 14.61 -3.98 9.19
N GLN A 35 13.56 -3.16 9.08
CA GLN A 35 12.17 -3.63 9.23
C GLN A 35 11.79 -4.63 8.14
N LEU A 36 12.13 -4.32 6.88
CA LEU A 36 11.82 -5.18 5.74
C LEU A 36 12.57 -6.52 5.80
N MET A 37 13.84 -6.50 6.19
CA MET A 37 14.64 -7.71 6.36
C MET A 37 14.12 -8.60 7.49
N ARG A 38 13.81 -8.03 8.66
CA ARG A 38 13.24 -8.77 9.80
C ARG A 38 11.89 -9.40 9.46
N ALA A 39 11.06 -8.72 8.67
CA ALA A 39 9.77 -9.22 8.22
C ALA A 39 9.89 -10.23 7.06
N GLY A 40 11.09 -10.44 6.52
CA GLY A 40 11.33 -11.38 5.41
C GLY A 40 10.80 -10.88 4.06
N PHE A 41 10.62 -9.56 3.89
CA PHE A 41 10.11 -8.98 2.63
C PHE A 41 11.21 -8.62 1.65
N VAL A 42 12.45 -8.54 2.08
CA VAL A 42 13.63 -8.35 1.22
C VAL A 42 14.72 -9.33 1.59
N GLY A 43 15.53 -9.71 0.62
CA GLY A 43 16.60 -10.70 0.74
C GLY A 43 16.48 -11.79 -0.31
N GLY A 44 17.56 -12.53 -0.56
CA GLY A 44 17.60 -13.50 -1.64
C GLY A 44 17.35 -12.87 -3.00
N GLU A 45 16.32 -13.34 -3.70
CA GLU A 45 15.92 -12.82 -5.01
C GLU A 45 14.92 -11.65 -4.94
N VAL A 46 14.50 -11.24 -3.74
CA VAL A 46 13.68 -10.04 -3.55
C VAL A 46 14.59 -8.86 -3.21
N LYS A 47 14.64 -7.89 -4.09
CA LYS A 47 15.51 -6.72 -3.99
C LYS A 47 14.72 -5.47 -3.61
N ARG A 48 15.33 -4.60 -2.83
CA ARG A 48 14.79 -3.27 -2.56
C ARG A 48 15.35 -2.24 -3.52
N LEU A 49 14.48 -1.43 -4.11
CA LEU A 49 14.84 -0.19 -4.80
C LEU A 49 14.52 0.98 -3.88
N HIS A 50 15.56 1.71 -3.49
CA HIS A 50 15.45 2.86 -2.60
C HIS A 50 15.00 4.08 -3.40
N LEU A 51 13.93 4.72 -2.96
CA LEU A 51 13.46 5.99 -3.54
C LEU A 51 13.95 7.19 -2.72
N ASP A 52 13.95 7.07 -1.40
CA ASP A 52 14.25 8.14 -0.47
C ASP A 52 15.30 7.73 0.57
N SER A 53 15.97 8.72 1.17
CA SER A 53 16.83 8.55 2.34
C SER A 53 16.06 8.69 3.65
N LYS A 54 14.91 9.37 3.62
CA LYS A 54 14.04 9.65 4.76
C LYS A 54 12.62 9.23 4.46
N TYR A 55 12.00 8.60 5.45
CA TYR A 55 10.66 8.04 5.34
C TYR A 55 9.79 8.52 6.49
N TRP A 56 8.53 8.80 6.15
CA TRP A 56 7.51 9.12 7.11
C TRP A 56 6.63 7.89 7.33
N VAL A 57 6.57 7.44 8.58
CA VAL A 57 5.75 6.31 9.05
C VAL A 57 4.69 6.82 10.02
N CYS A 58 3.64 6.04 10.24
CA CYS A 58 2.65 6.27 11.29
C CYS A 58 2.26 4.94 11.93
N THR A 59 1.39 5.00 12.95
CA THR A 59 0.84 3.78 13.54
C THR A 59 -0.08 3.05 12.55
N LYS A 60 -0.21 1.74 12.69
CA LYS A 60 -1.14 0.95 11.87
C LYS A 60 -2.59 1.43 12.06
N LYS A 61 -2.96 1.80 13.28
CA LYS A 61 -4.32 2.32 13.58
C LYS A 61 -4.63 3.59 12.80
N ASP A 62 -3.71 4.57 12.80
CA ASP A 62 -3.92 5.82 12.07
C ASP A 62 -3.97 5.60 10.58
N PHE A 63 -3.12 4.70 10.07
CA PHE A 63 -3.13 4.32 8.67
C PHE A 63 -4.44 3.62 8.26
N GLN A 64 -4.98 2.75 9.14
CA GLN A 64 -6.26 2.08 8.91
C GLN A 64 -7.42 3.08 8.80
N ASN A 65 -7.46 4.09 9.66
CA ASN A 65 -8.47 5.15 9.58
C ASN A 65 -8.45 5.88 8.23
N TRP A 66 -7.25 6.05 7.65
CA TRP A 66 -7.12 6.65 6.33
C TRP A 66 -7.57 5.71 5.21
N ILE A 67 -7.25 4.40 5.28
CA ILE A 67 -7.70 3.41 4.29
C ILE A 67 -9.23 3.42 4.19
N GLU A 68 -9.94 3.49 5.32
CA GLU A 68 -11.40 3.53 5.34
C GLU A 68 -11.99 4.74 4.60
N TRP A 69 -11.23 5.82 4.50
CA TRP A 69 -11.58 7.00 3.72
C TRP A 69 -11.09 6.92 2.27
N ASP A 70 -9.96 6.28 2.03
CA ASP A 70 -9.40 6.11 0.67
C ASP A 70 -10.30 5.23 -0.19
N TRP A 71 -10.37 5.52 -1.47
CA TRP A 71 -11.25 4.82 -2.40
C TRP A 71 -10.54 4.36 -3.67
N THR A 72 -9.26 4.06 -3.57
CA THR A 72 -8.49 3.44 -4.66
C THR A 72 -9.19 2.17 -5.15
N ASN A 73 -9.74 1.38 -4.23
CA ASN A 73 -10.52 0.17 -4.49
C ASN A 73 -11.86 0.41 -5.21
N GLY A 74 -12.32 1.64 -5.32
CA GLY A 74 -13.53 2.00 -6.06
C GLY A 74 -13.38 1.97 -7.59
N LYS A 75 -12.14 1.89 -8.08
CA LYS A 75 -11.87 1.78 -9.52
C LYS A 75 -12.11 0.34 -10.00
N ARG A 76 -12.68 0.21 -11.19
CA ARG A 76 -12.90 -1.10 -11.82
C ARG A 76 -11.56 -1.65 -12.35
N TYR A 77 -11.29 -2.93 -12.09
CA TYR A 77 -10.20 -3.67 -12.72
C TYR A 77 -10.47 -3.86 -14.21
N ILE A 78 -9.49 -3.54 -15.05
CA ILE A 78 -9.52 -3.75 -16.50
C ILE A 78 -8.16 -4.33 -16.88
N SER A 79 -8.13 -5.60 -17.29
CA SER A 79 -6.88 -6.29 -17.66
C SER A 79 -6.08 -5.51 -18.70
N GLU A 80 -4.77 -5.39 -18.49
CA GLU A 80 -3.81 -4.69 -19.36
C GLU A 80 -4.05 -3.17 -19.52
N GLU A 81 -5.04 -2.61 -18.80
CA GLU A 81 -5.37 -1.19 -18.87
C GLU A 81 -5.36 -0.52 -17.51
N TYR A 82 -6.05 -1.11 -16.55
CA TYR A 82 -6.04 -0.68 -15.14
C TYR A 82 -6.10 -1.93 -14.26
N ASP A 83 -4.96 -2.55 -14.05
CA ASP A 83 -4.84 -3.82 -13.33
C ASP A 83 -4.00 -3.70 -12.04
N CYS A 84 -3.40 -4.79 -11.59
CA CYS A 84 -2.82 -4.84 -10.24
C CYS A 84 -1.72 -3.80 -9.99
N ASP A 85 -0.86 -3.53 -10.94
CA ASP A 85 0.19 -2.53 -10.78
C ASP A 85 -0.36 -1.10 -10.77
N ASN A 86 -1.37 -0.79 -11.59
CA ASN A 86 -2.04 0.51 -11.59
C ASN A 86 -2.72 0.79 -10.25
N PHE A 87 -3.37 -0.21 -9.63
CA PHE A 87 -3.91 -0.08 -8.28
C PHE A 87 -2.80 0.20 -7.25
N ALA A 88 -1.70 -0.56 -7.32
CA ALA A 88 -0.59 -0.41 -6.39
C ALA A 88 0.13 0.93 -6.52
N PHE A 89 0.36 1.41 -7.74
CA PHE A 89 0.90 2.75 -7.99
C PHE A 89 -0.03 3.86 -7.50
N SER A 90 -1.33 3.75 -7.83
CA SER A 90 -2.33 4.75 -7.43
C SER A 90 -2.41 4.86 -5.91
N PHE A 91 -2.44 3.75 -5.20
CA PHE A 91 -2.49 3.73 -3.74
C PHE A 91 -1.25 4.38 -3.12
N LYS A 92 -0.04 3.97 -3.57
CA LYS A 92 1.21 4.60 -3.10
C LYS A 92 1.20 6.11 -3.32
N ALA A 93 0.88 6.56 -4.54
CA ALA A 93 0.86 7.98 -4.87
C ALA A 93 -0.16 8.78 -4.01
N ARG A 94 -1.30 8.16 -3.67
CA ARG A 94 -2.30 8.77 -2.79
C ARG A 94 -1.81 8.87 -1.35
N CYS A 95 -1.13 7.86 -0.82
CA CYS A 95 -0.50 7.92 0.50
C CYS A 95 0.52 9.06 0.58
N ASP A 96 1.42 9.15 -0.39
CA ASP A 96 2.43 10.20 -0.47
C ASP A 96 1.78 11.59 -0.53
N ARG A 97 0.80 11.74 -1.39
CA ARG A 97 0.18 13.04 -1.69
C ARG A 97 -0.82 13.51 -0.63
N LYS A 98 -1.64 12.61 -0.09
CA LYS A 98 -2.76 12.96 0.79
C LYS A 98 -2.39 13.02 2.25
N ILE A 99 -1.57 12.10 2.72
CA ILE A 99 -1.20 12.00 4.13
C ILE A 99 0.30 12.12 4.39
N GLY A 100 1.10 12.24 3.35
CA GLY A 100 2.56 12.40 3.48
C GLY A 100 3.26 11.19 4.13
N ILE A 101 2.73 9.99 3.92
CA ILE A 101 3.34 8.73 4.35
C ILE A 101 3.97 8.07 3.13
N ASN A 102 5.28 8.28 2.93
CA ASN A 102 6.04 7.69 1.83
C ASN A 102 6.60 6.29 2.15
N ALA A 103 6.42 5.81 3.39
CA ALA A 103 6.77 4.45 3.81
C ALA A 103 5.76 3.40 3.33
N VAL A 104 5.17 3.63 2.17
CA VAL A 104 4.32 2.70 1.43
C VAL A 104 5.07 2.26 0.18
N GLY A 105 5.41 0.98 0.09
CA GLY A 105 6.14 0.41 -1.04
C GLY A 105 5.21 -0.13 -2.13
N LEU A 106 5.71 -0.08 -3.36
CA LEU A 106 5.19 -0.88 -4.45
C LEU A 106 5.91 -2.22 -4.44
N VAL A 107 5.18 -3.32 -4.45
CA VAL A 107 5.72 -4.67 -4.57
C VAL A 107 5.43 -5.20 -5.97
N ILE A 108 6.48 -5.59 -6.68
CA ILE A 108 6.40 -6.35 -7.93
C ILE A 108 6.82 -7.78 -7.60
N ASP A 109 5.85 -8.64 -7.42
CA ASP A 109 6.06 -10.05 -7.05
C ASP A 109 6.09 -10.92 -8.30
N TYR A 110 7.28 -11.20 -8.83
CA TYR A 110 7.44 -12.06 -10.00
C TYR A 110 7.03 -13.50 -9.70
N SER A 111 7.29 -13.97 -8.49
CA SER A 111 6.92 -15.34 -8.09
C SER A 111 5.40 -15.52 -7.97
N GLY A 112 4.68 -14.48 -7.60
CA GLY A 112 3.23 -14.46 -7.53
C GLY A 112 2.53 -13.99 -8.82
N GLY A 113 3.29 -13.39 -9.75
CA GLY A 113 2.72 -12.78 -10.95
C GLY A 113 1.74 -11.64 -10.62
N HIS A 114 2.05 -10.86 -9.56
CA HIS A 114 1.12 -9.87 -9.02
C HIS A 114 1.85 -8.63 -8.51
N ALA A 115 1.17 -7.50 -8.52
CA ALA A 115 1.66 -6.26 -7.92
C ALA A 115 0.68 -5.78 -6.83
N TYR A 116 1.23 -5.29 -5.73
CA TYR A 116 0.49 -4.84 -4.57
C TYR A 116 1.35 -3.89 -3.72
N ASN A 117 0.88 -3.49 -2.56
CA ASN A 117 1.62 -2.60 -1.69
C ASN A 117 2.19 -3.30 -0.45
N LEU A 118 3.16 -2.65 0.16
CA LEU A 118 3.72 -2.98 1.46
C LEU A 118 3.73 -1.69 2.28
N VAL A 119 3.28 -1.75 3.52
CA VAL A 119 3.25 -0.59 4.41
C VAL A 119 4.17 -0.85 5.60
N VAL A 120 5.05 0.13 5.89
CA VAL A 120 5.93 0.11 7.05
C VAL A 120 5.34 1.02 8.12
N PHE A 121 5.11 0.47 9.31
CA PHE A 121 4.50 1.16 10.44
C PHE A 121 5.54 1.54 11.52
N SER A 122 5.18 2.49 12.39
CA SER A 122 6.01 2.87 13.53
C SER A 122 5.88 1.92 14.73
N ASP A 123 4.77 1.21 14.84
CA ASP A 123 4.36 0.45 16.04
C ASP A 123 4.27 -1.06 15.86
N VAL A 124 4.15 -1.54 14.61
CA VAL A 124 4.06 -2.97 14.29
C VAL A 124 4.96 -3.33 13.09
N ALA A 125 5.16 -4.62 12.86
CA ALA A 125 5.90 -5.10 11.70
C ALA A 125 5.26 -4.65 10.38
N PRO A 126 6.04 -4.48 9.30
CA PRO A 126 5.50 -4.19 7.97
C PRO A 126 4.51 -5.27 7.51
N GLU A 127 3.49 -4.87 6.76
CA GLU A 127 2.49 -5.78 6.22
C GLU A 127 2.25 -5.54 4.73
N LEU A 128 1.85 -6.59 4.02
CA LEU A 128 1.41 -6.50 2.64
C LEU A 128 -0.03 -5.99 2.59
N PHE A 129 -0.35 -5.22 1.56
CA PHE A 129 -1.65 -4.61 1.38
C PHE A 129 -2.14 -4.76 -0.06
N GLU A 130 -3.37 -5.25 -0.22
CA GLU A 130 -4.03 -5.37 -1.51
C GLU A 130 -4.96 -4.18 -1.75
N PRO A 131 -4.57 -3.21 -2.59
CA PRO A 131 -5.33 -1.98 -2.77
C PRO A 131 -6.61 -2.16 -3.62
N GLN A 132 -6.80 -3.31 -4.26
CA GLN A 132 -8.02 -3.59 -5.01
C GLN A 132 -9.24 -3.84 -4.12
N ASN A 133 -9.01 -4.25 -2.87
CA ASN A 133 -10.07 -4.61 -1.93
C ASN A 133 -9.78 -4.23 -0.48
N ASP A 134 -8.83 -3.34 -0.25
CA ASP A 134 -8.42 -2.82 1.07
C ASP A 134 -8.12 -3.91 2.11
N SER A 135 -7.44 -4.97 1.70
CA SER A 135 -7.17 -6.09 2.58
C SER A 135 -5.70 -6.28 2.91
N TRP A 136 -5.40 -6.52 4.18
CA TRP A 136 -4.07 -6.92 4.63
C TRP A 136 -3.78 -8.36 4.22
N LYS A 137 -2.56 -8.60 3.78
CA LYS A 137 -2.11 -9.90 3.29
C LYS A 137 -0.85 -10.37 4.04
N LYS A 138 -0.68 -11.66 4.10
CA LYS A 138 0.53 -12.30 4.62
C LYS A 138 1.33 -12.91 3.49
N LYS A 139 2.66 -12.79 3.58
CA LYS A 139 3.56 -13.50 2.66
C LYS A 139 3.29 -15.00 2.72
N GLY A 140 3.15 -15.64 1.56
CA GLY A 140 2.83 -17.07 1.45
C GLY A 140 1.35 -17.41 1.71
N GLN A 141 0.47 -16.45 1.91
CA GLN A 141 -0.95 -16.69 2.15
C GLN A 141 -1.64 -17.36 0.95
N SER A 142 -1.20 -17.03 -0.26
CA SER A 142 -1.67 -17.64 -1.51
C SER A 142 -0.57 -17.59 -2.56
N SER A 143 -0.80 -18.20 -3.70
CA SER A 143 0.13 -18.14 -4.84
C SER A 143 0.41 -16.73 -5.36
N MET A 144 -0.47 -15.77 -5.11
CA MET A 144 -0.33 -14.37 -5.54
C MET A 144 0.55 -13.52 -4.61
N PHE A 145 0.81 -13.97 -3.38
CA PHE A 145 1.56 -13.23 -2.35
C PHE A 145 2.78 -14.01 -1.85
N THR A 146 3.50 -14.66 -2.76
CA THR A 146 4.63 -15.52 -2.41
C THR A 146 5.88 -14.73 -2.09
N LEU A 147 6.16 -13.68 -2.85
CA LEU A 147 7.30 -12.76 -2.74
C LEU A 147 8.62 -13.50 -2.44
N THR A 148 8.94 -14.47 -3.30
CA THR A 148 10.23 -15.17 -3.30
C THR A 148 11.20 -14.61 -4.32
N SER A 149 10.69 -13.92 -5.35
CA SER A 149 11.48 -13.15 -6.32
C SER A 149 10.73 -11.89 -6.74
N GLY A 150 11.43 -10.77 -6.91
CA GLY A 150 10.81 -9.51 -7.31
C GLY A 150 11.46 -8.28 -6.70
N TYR A 151 10.67 -7.22 -6.61
CA TYR A 151 11.12 -5.93 -6.08
C TYR A 151 10.16 -5.36 -5.05
N VAL A 152 10.75 -4.73 -4.03
CA VAL A 152 10.07 -3.80 -3.12
C VAL A 152 10.63 -2.40 -3.41
N ILE A 153 9.80 -1.53 -3.96
CA ILE A 153 10.16 -0.17 -4.38
C ILE A 153 9.64 0.81 -3.35
N LEU A 154 10.57 1.38 -2.58
CA LEU A 154 10.23 2.17 -1.41
C LEU A 154 11.37 3.14 -1.06
#